data_11353647ff1f48db1c4a23de0e41c713
#
_entry.id   11353647ff1f48db1c4a23de0e41c713
#
_cell.length_a   1.000
_cell.length_b   1.000
_cell.length_c   1.000
_cell.angle_alpha   90.00
_cell.angle_beta   90.00
_cell.angle_gamma   90.00
#
_symmetry.space_group_name_H-M   'P 1'
#
loop_
_entity.id
_entity.type
_entity.pdbx_description
1 polymer ?
#
loop_
_entity_poly.entity_id
_entity_poly.type
_entity_poly.pdbx_seq_one_letter_code
_entity_poly.pdbx_strand_id
1 'polypeptide(L)'
;MKKIQDKLRVWFNAMIAAVLGMFGITSCGGPVMYGPGVPEDLVEVEGEVTNEAGEPLESMQVGINTARVRMNDTIYTNAEGEIERHYGFPQTANDTLLVEVNDTTGLYESEKVAVPFTEMTKETESAFVTEYSVDVKVQLKKK
;
A
#
# COMPACT_ATOMS: atom_id res chain seq x y z
N MET A 1 -21.27 42.37 43.10
CA MET A 1 -21.57 41.15 42.32
C MET A 1 -20.97 41.14 40.90
N LYS A 2 -21.07 42.23 40.14
CA LYS A 2 -20.44 42.30 38.79
C LYS A 2 -18.93 42.06 38.80
N LYS A 3 -18.18 42.55 39.74
CA LYS A 3 -16.72 42.37 39.86
C LYS A 3 -16.29 40.90 40.07
N ILE A 4 -17.11 40.10 40.73
CA ILE A 4 -16.82 38.65 40.95
C ILE A 4 -17.10 37.87 39.70
N GLN A 5 -18.17 38.19 38.96
CA GLN A 5 -18.50 37.55 37.71
C GLN A 5 -17.46 37.85 36.61
N ASP A 6 -16.97 39.10 36.57
CA ASP A 6 -15.93 39.47 35.60
C ASP A 6 -14.59 38.77 35.90
N LYS A 7 -14.21 38.66 37.18
CA LYS A 7 -13.03 37.87 37.57
C LYS A 7 -13.18 36.40 37.29
N LEU A 8 -14.36 35.82 37.48
CA LEU A 8 -14.64 34.45 37.20
C LEU A 8 -14.57 34.17 35.69
N ARG A 9 -15.11 35.05 34.86
CA ARG A 9 -15.02 34.99 33.41
C ARG A 9 -13.59 35.06 32.90
N VAL A 10 -12.81 35.98 33.39
CA VAL A 10 -11.39 36.11 33.00
C VAL A 10 -10.60 34.86 33.38
N TRP A 11 -10.85 34.37 34.59
CA TRP A 11 -10.18 33.14 35.06
C TRP A 11 -10.59 31.89 34.23
N PHE A 12 -11.87 31.79 33.89
CA PHE A 12 -12.39 30.70 33.08
C PHE A 12 -11.86 30.74 31.65
N ASN A 13 -11.78 31.94 31.06
CA ASN A 13 -11.18 32.10 29.73
C ASN A 13 -9.68 31.79 29.72
N ALA A 14 -8.97 32.19 30.77
CA ALA A 14 -7.54 31.85 30.90
C ALA A 14 -7.31 30.33 31.05
N MET A 15 -8.19 29.65 31.79
CA MET A 15 -8.14 28.20 31.96
C MET A 15 -8.43 27.45 30.64
N ILE A 16 -9.43 27.91 29.90
CA ILE A 16 -9.74 27.36 28.58
C ILE A 16 -8.57 27.57 27.59
N ALA A 17 -7.98 28.76 27.60
CA ALA A 17 -6.83 29.06 26.74
C ALA A 17 -5.60 28.19 27.09
N ALA A 18 -5.37 27.94 28.38
CA ALA A 18 -4.30 27.05 28.84
C ALA A 18 -4.54 25.58 28.42
N VAL A 19 -5.77 25.11 28.53
CA VAL A 19 -6.14 23.74 28.08
C VAL A 19 -6.02 23.62 26.58
N LEU A 20 -6.51 24.58 25.82
CA LEU A 20 -6.36 24.59 24.35
C LEU A 20 -4.91 24.75 23.93
N GLY A 21 -4.12 25.50 24.65
CA GLY A 21 -2.68 25.64 24.45
C GLY A 21 -1.93 24.29 24.65
N MET A 22 -2.30 23.53 25.68
CA MET A 22 -1.73 22.17 25.87
C MET A 22 -2.09 21.22 24.76
N PHE A 23 -3.33 21.23 24.30
CA PHE A 23 -3.72 20.41 23.14
C PHE A 23 -3.11 20.90 21.83
N GLY A 24 -2.95 22.20 21.65
CA GLY A 24 -2.27 22.81 20.51
C GLY A 24 -0.79 22.46 20.46
N ILE A 25 -0.13 22.43 21.60
CA ILE A 25 1.29 22.05 21.70
C ILE A 25 1.47 20.56 21.40
N THR A 26 0.54 19.70 21.83
CA THR A 26 0.58 18.27 21.50
C THR A 26 0.23 18.00 20.05
N SER A 27 -0.60 18.82 19.42
CA SER A 27 -0.88 18.68 17.98
C SER A 27 0.24 19.26 17.10
N CYS A 28 0.98 20.26 17.58
CA CYS A 28 2.19 20.76 16.93
C CYS A 28 3.43 19.91 17.23
N GLY A 29 3.42 19.19 18.36
CA GLY A 29 4.46 18.23 18.74
C GLY A 29 4.12 16.79 18.34
N GLY A 30 3.04 16.60 17.58
CA GLY A 30 2.83 15.36 16.87
C GLY A 30 4.11 15.01 16.13
N PRO A 31 4.41 13.73 15.93
CA PRO A 31 5.71 13.32 15.42
C PRO A 31 5.94 13.93 14.05
N VAL A 32 6.48 15.11 14.04
CA VAL A 32 7.17 15.70 12.90
C VAL A 32 8.45 14.88 12.65
N MET A 33 8.38 13.62 13.01
CA MET A 33 9.33 12.58 12.68
C MET A 33 9.21 12.14 11.24
N TYR A 34 8.20 12.61 10.55
CA TYR A 34 8.24 12.66 9.11
C TYR A 34 9.06 13.89 8.75
N GLY A 35 10.37 13.75 8.82
CA GLY A 35 11.28 14.56 8.01
C GLY A 35 10.74 14.61 6.58
N PRO A 36 11.27 15.45 5.68
CA PRO A 36 10.87 15.47 4.29
C PRO A 36 10.75 14.02 3.85
N GLY A 37 9.52 13.58 3.52
CA GLY A 37 9.20 12.18 3.33
C GLY A 37 10.22 11.56 2.41
N VAL A 38 10.74 10.42 2.80
CA VAL A 38 11.58 9.64 1.89
C VAL A 38 10.70 9.41 0.65
N PRO A 39 11.16 9.76 -0.54
CA PRO A 39 10.39 9.50 -1.74
C PRO A 39 10.03 8.03 -1.81
N GLU A 40 8.74 7.74 -1.94
CA GLU A 40 8.20 6.39 -2.00
C GLU A 40 7.58 6.13 -3.36
N ASP A 41 7.77 4.93 -3.87
CA ASP A 41 7.04 4.42 -5.01
C ASP A 41 5.87 3.57 -4.50
N LEU A 42 4.65 3.93 -4.87
CA LEU A 42 3.46 3.13 -4.61
C LEU A 42 3.16 2.28 -5.83
N VAL A 43 2.99 0.99 -5.64
CA VAL A 43 2.69 0.05 -6.71
C VAL A 43 1.36 -0.63 -6.43
N GLU A 44 0.40 -0.43 -7.30
CA GLU A 44 -0.85 -1.17 -7.35
C GLU A 44 -0.67 -2.39 -8.26
N VAL A 45 -0.84 -3.56 -7.68
CA VAL A 45 -0.76 -4.83 -8.39
C VAL A 45 -2.16 -5.40 -8.52
N GLU A 46 -2.65 -5.45 -9.73
CA GLU A 46 -3.86 -6.18 -10.10
C GLU A 46 -3.46 -7.43 -10.89
N GLY A 47 -4.20 -8.49 -10.73
CA GLY A 47 -3.93 -9.72 -11.47
C GLY A 47 -5.15 -10.58 -11.68
N GLU A 48 -5.08 -11.40 -12.70
CA GLU A 48 -6.09 -12.41 -13.03
C GLU A 48 -5.40 -13.73 -13.33
N VAL A 49 -5.88 -14.79 -12.70
CA VAL A 49 -5.38 -16.15 -12.91
C VAL A 49 -6.49 -17.00 -13.54
N THR A 50 -6.20 -17.54 -14.69
CA THR A 50 -7.13 -18.38 -15.46
C THR A 50 -6.48 -19.72 -15.84
N ASN A 51 -7.31 -20.68 -16.25
CA ASN A 51 -6.83 -21.89 -16.92
C ASN A 51 -6.68 -21.66 -18.44
N GLU A 52 -6.29 -22.69 -19.16
CA GLU A 52 -6.12 -22.62 -20.62
C GLU A 52 -7.43 -22.34 -21.38
N ALA A 53 -8.58 -22.64 -20.79
CA ALA A 53 -9.90 -22.32 -21.35
C ALA A 53 -10.35 -20.88 -21.05
N GLY A 54 -9.58 -20.10 -20.30
CA GLY A 54 -9.92 -18.74 -19.89
C GLY A 54 -10.86 -18.69 -18.69
N GLU A 55 -11.09 -19.79 -17.99
CA GLU A 55 -11.90 -19.83 -16.78
C GLU A 55 -11.12 -19.35 -15.58
N PRO A 56 -11.71 -18.51 -14.70
CA PRO A 56 -11.03 -18.01 -13.53
C PRO A 56 -10.71 -19.12 -12.51
N LEU A 57 -9.56 -19.03 -11.88
CA LEU A 57 -9.09 -19.98 -10.88
C LEU A 57 -9.10 -19.35 -9.48
N GLU A 58 -9.99 -19.84 -8.62
CA GLU A 58 -10.10 -19.45 -7.23
C GLU A 58 -9.05 -20.12 -6.34
N SER A 59 -8.66 -19.45 -5.27
CA SER A 59 -7.77 -19.97 -4.23
C SER A 59 -6.37 -20.38 -4.72
N MET A 60 -5.92 -19.82 -5.83
CA MET A 60 -4.53 -19.97 -6.27
C MET A 60 -3.62 -19.13 -5.36
N GLN A 61 -2.54 -19.73 -4.90
CA GLN A 61 -1.55 -19.05 -4.12
C GLN A 61 -0.68 -18.14 -4.99
N VAL A 62 -0.66 -16.85 -4.69
CA VAL A 62 0.13 -15.87 -5.42
C VAL A 62 1.19 -15.29 -4.50
N GLY A 63 2.44 -15.61 -4.77
CA GLY A 63 3.59 -15.01 -4.12
C GLY A 63 4.03 -13.76 -4.87
N ILE A 64 4.15 -12.64 -4.16
CA ILE A 64 4.61 -11.36 -4.72
C ILE A 64 5.88 -10.96 -4.00
N ASN A 65 6.97 -10.89 -4.75
CA ASN A 65 8.30 -10.60 -4.25
C ASN A 65 8.96 -9.49 -5.06
N THR A 66 9.96 -8.87 -4.48
CA THR A 66 10.84 -7.95 -5.19
C THR A 66 12.29 -8.45 -5.13
N ALA A 67 13.03 -8.20 -6.21
CA ALA A 67 14.39 -8.72 -6.35
C ALA A 67 15.39 -8.05 -5.40
N ARG A 68 15.24 -6.76 -5.10
CA ARG A 68 16.19 -5.97 -4.31
C ARG A 68 15.71 -5.63 -2.91
N VAL A 69 14.50 -5.14 -2.77
CA VAL A 69 13.94 -4.67 -1.48
C VAL A 69 13.56 -5.84 -0.56
N ARG A 70 13.60 -7.06 -1.03
CA ARG A 70 13.22 -8.29 -0.28
C ARG A 70 11.82 -8.25 0.32
N MET A 71 10.89 -7.59 -0.36
CA MET A 71 9.48 -7.75 -0.02
C MET A 71 9.05 -9.18 -0.36
N ASN A 72 8.24 -9.76 0.49
CA ASN A 72 7.65 -11.08 0.29
C ASN A 72 6.23 -11.07 0.85
N ASP A 73 5.25 -11.24 -0.01
CA ASP A 73 3.84 -11.33 0.36
C ASP A 73 3.21 -12.54 -0.32
N THR A 74 2.21 -13.13 0.32
CA THR A 74 1.45 -14.26 -0.21
C THR A 74 -0.03 -13.97 -0.08
N ILE A 75 -0.73 -14.00 -1.19
CA ILE A 75 -2.16 -13.77 -1.28
C ILE A 75 -2.82 -14.89 -2.09
N TYR A 76 -4.13 -14.93 -2.08
CA TYR A 76 -4.90 -15.94 -2.80
C TYR A 76 -5.91 -15.28 -3.74
N THR A 77 -6.14 -15.89 -4.90
CA THR A 77 -7.16 -15.41 -5.82
C THR A 77 -8.56 -15.58 -5.24
N ASN A 78 -9.44 -14.62 -5.56
CA ASN A 78 -10.85 -14.67 -5.22
C ASN A 78 -11.64 -15.59 -6.17
N ALA A 79 -12.97 -15.62 -6.04
CA ALA A 79 -13.84 -16.45 -6.88
C ALA A 79 -13.78 -16.10 -8.37
N GLU A 80 -13.44 -14.86 -8.69
CA GLU A 80 -13.23 -14.36 -10.05
C GLU A 80 -11.81 -14.57 -10.57
N GLY A 81 -10.95 -15.24 -9.79
CA GLY A 81 -9.54 -15.48 -10.13
C GLY A 81 -8.66 -14.23 -10.02
N GLU A 82 -9.13 -13.21 -9.34
CA GLU A 82 -8.47 -11.91 -9.25
C GLU A 82 -7.65 -11.74 -7.98
N ILE A 83 -6.63 -10.91 -8.07
CA ILE A 83 -5.86 -10.38 -6.96
C ILE A 83 -5.75 -8.86 -7.07
N GLU A 84 -5.68 -8.20 -5.93
CA GLU A 84 -5.41 -6.78 -5.81
C GLU A 84 -4.57 -6.52 -4.58
N ARG A 85 -3.47 -5.79 -4.73
CA ARG A 85 -2.59 -5.39 -3.63
C ARG A 85 -1.91 -4.06 -3.91
N HIS A 86 -1.67 -3.33 -2.84
CA HIS A 86 -0.94 -2.07 -2.85
C HIS A 86 0.32 -2.21 -2.00
N TYR A 87 1.44 -1.76 -2.54
CA TYR A 87 2.74 -1.79 -1.87
C TYR A 87 3.41 -0.43 -1.91
N GLY A 88 4.09 -0.09 -0.82
CA GLY A 88 4.98 1.06 -0.76
C GLY A 88 6.44 0.60 -0.78
N PHE A 89 7.24 1.19 -1.66
CA PHE A 89 8.66 0.91 -1.77
C PHE A 89 9.47 2.20 -1.61
N PRO A 90 10.65 2.16 -0.96
CA PRO A 90 11.58 3.27 -1.08
C PRO A 90 11.92 3.45 -2.57
N GLN A 91 12.03 4.69 -3.02
CA GLN A 91 12.31 5.03 -4.41
C GLN A 91 13.62 4.38 -4.86
N THR A 92 13.49 3.24 -5.48
CA THR A 92 14.61 2.48 -6.06
C THR A 92 14.33 2.31 -7.53
N ALA A 93 14.94 3.15 -8.33
CA ALA A 93 14.68 3.28 -9.77
C ALA A 93 14.82 1.99 -10.61
N ASN A 94 15.19 0.84 -10.04
CA ASN A 94 15.53 -0.37 -10.80
C ASN A 94 15.20 -1.68 -10.07
N ASP A 95 14.03 -1.80 -9.47
CA ASP A 95 13.60 -3.09 -8.93
C ASP A 95 12.71 -3.85 -9.92
N THR A 96 12.50 -5.12 -9.66
CA THR A 96 11.65 -6.02 -10.46
C THR A 96 10.66 -6.71 -9.54
N LEU A 97 9.38 -6.66 -9.89
CA LEU A 97 8.31 -7.40 -9.24
C LEU A 97 8.31 -8.84 -9.76
N LEU A 98 8.37 -9.79 -8.86
CA LEU A 98 8.30 -11.22 -9.17
C LEU A 98 6.97 -11.77 -8.66
N VAL A 99 6.15 -12.24 -9.56
CA VAL A 99 4.85 -12.84 -9.25
C VAL A 99 4.92 -14.33 -9.57
N GLU A 100 4.68 -15.16 -8.57
CA GLU A 100 4.66 -16.62 -8.71
C GLU A 100 3.28 -17.15 -8.32
N VAL A 101 2.64 -17.87 -9.24
CA VAL A 101 1.34 -18.47 -9.00
C VAL A 101 1.51 -19.98 -8.83
N ASN A 102 1.03 -20.48 -7.69
CA ASN A 102 1.06 -21.90 -7.35
C ASN A 102 -0.34 -22.43 -7.06
N ASP A 103 -0.63 -23.60 -7.58
CA ASP A 103 -1.81 -24.35 -7.20
C ASP A 103 -1.48 -25.32 -6.04
N THR A 104 -2.00 -25.02 -4.87
CA THR A 104 -1.80 -25.86 -3.67
C THR A 104 -2.49 -27.22 -3.77
N THR A 105 -3.45 -27.38 -4.67
CA THR A 105 -4.12 -28.67 -4.94
C THR A 105 -3.31 -29.58 -5.90
N GLY A 106 -2.34 -29.01 -6.60
CA GLY A 106 -1.46 -29.74 -7.49
C GLY A 106 -2.05 -30.11 -8.85
N LEU A 107 -3.17 -29.51 -9.25
CA LEU A 107 -3.81 -29.75 -10.56
C LEU A 107 -3.17 -28.97 -11.70
N TYR A 108 -2.58 -27.83 -11.39
CA TYR A 108 -1.97 -26.93 -12.35
C TYR A 108 -0.46 -26.74 -12.11
N GLU A 109 0.26 -26.48 -13.18
CA GLU A 109 1.68 -26.12 -13.11
C GLU A 109 1.86 -24.71 -12.55
N SER A 110 2.95 -24.48 -11.82
CA SER A 110 3.31 -23.15 -11.34
C SER A 110 3.78 -22.27 -12.48
N GLU A 111 3.47 -20.97 -12.39
CA GLU A 111 3.90 -19.98 -13.38
C GLU A 111 4.56 -18.79 -12.66
N LYS A 112 5.59 -18.23 -13.29
CA LYS A 112 6.31 -17.05 -12.78
C LYS A 112 6.30 -15.93 -13.81
N VAL A 113 6.04 -14.72 -13.34
CA VAL A 113 6.09 -13.50 -14.15
C VAL A 113 7.00 -12.50 -13.47
N ALA A 114 7.91 -11.90 -14.23
CA ALA A 114 8.78 -10.83 -13.76
C ALA A 114 8.41 -9.53 -14.48
N VAL A 115 8.11 -8.49 -13.72
CA VAL A 115 7.77 -7.17 -14.26
C VAL A 115 8.75 -6.14 -13.70
N PRO A 116 9.68 -5.64 -14.50
CA PRO A 116 10.53 -4.51 -14.11
C PRO A 116 9.68 -3.27 -13.82
N PHE A 117 10.03 -2.50 -12.80
CA PHE A 117 9.30 -1.25 -12.47
C PHE A 117 9.30 -0.26 -13.64
N THR A 118 10.31 -0.29 -14.49
CA THR A 118 10.39 0.53 -15.71
C THR A 118 9.33 0.20 -16.76
N GLU A 119 8.73 -1.00 -16.70
CA GLU A 119 7.68 -1.45 -17.61
C GLU A 119 6.26 -1.26 -17.04
N MET A 120 6.15 -0.82 -15.79
CA MET A 120 4.86 -0.52 -15.17
C MET A 120 4.30 0.81 -15.70
N THR A 121 2.97 0.92 -15.67
CA THR A 121 2.29 2.16 -16.01
C THR A 121 2.46 3.16 -14.87
N LYS A 122 3.00 4.34 -15.17
CA LYS A 122 3.10 5.45 -14.23
C LYS A 122 1.79 6.23 -14.23
N GLU A 123 1.04 6.19 -13.13
CA GLU A 123 -0.24 6.86 -12.98
C GLU A 123 -0.07 8.31 -12.50
N THR A 124 0.75 8.54 -11.51
CA THR A 124 0.99 9.85 -10.91
C THR A 124 2.44 10.01 -10.54
N GLU A 125 2.97 11.21 -10.73
CA GLU A 125 4.32 11.56 -10.30
C GLU A 125 4.29 12.88 -9.53
N SER A 126 4.75 12.87 -8.30
CA SER A 126 4.98 14.05 -7.48
C SER A 126 6.41 14.07 -6.95
N ALA A 127 6.81 15.15 -6.29
CA ALA A 127 8.15 15.26 -5.73
C ALA A 127 8.48 14.19 -4.67
N PHE A 128 7.45 13.58 -4.07
CA PHE A 128 7.61 12.65 -2.94
C PHE A 128 7.01 11.27 -3.17
N VAL A 129 6.06 11.15 -4.10
CA VAL A 129 5.35 9.90 -4.37
C VAL A 129 5.22 9.71 -5.86
N THR A 130 5.61 8.54 -6.35
CA THR A 130 5.30 8.07 -7.69
C THR A 130 4.40 6.85 -7.57
N GLU A 131 3.27 6.87 -8.26
CA GLU A 131 2.31 5.78 -8.28
C GLU A 131 2.45 5.00 -9.60
N TYR A 132 2.58 3.70 -9.47
CA TYR A 132 2.62 2.76 -10.59
C TYR A 132 1.47 1.78 -10.50
N SER A 133 0.98 1.35 -11.64
CA SER A 133 0.06 0.22 -11.73
C SER A 133 0.60 -0.87 -12.65
N VAL A 134 0.31 -2.10 -12.31
CA VAL A 134 0.63 -3.27 -13.12
C VAL A 134 -0.54 -4.25 -13.10
N ASP A 135 -0.92 -4.71 -14.29
CA ASP A 135 -1.92 -5.78 -14.48
C ASP A 135 -1.20 -7.05 -14.93
N VAL A 136 -1.26 -8.08 -14.10
CA VAL A 136 -0.59 -9.36 -14.32
C VAL A 136 -1.62 -10.41 -14.68
N LYS A 137 -1.59 -10.88 -15.91
CA LYS A 137 -2.45 -11.97 -16.39
C LYS A 137 -1.65 -13.26 -16.47
N VAL A 138 -2.09 -14.25 -15.72
CA VAL A 138 -1.42 -15.56 -15.64
C VAL A 138 -2.38 -16.64 -16.06
N GLN A 139 -1.96 -17.44 -17.03
CA GLN A 139 -2.69 -18.60 -17.48
C GLN A 139 -1.95 -19.86 -17.02
N LEU A 140 -2.61 -20.69 -16.22
CA LEU A 140 -2.04 -21.92 -15.72
C LEU A 140 -2.37 -23.10 -16.63
N LYS A 141 -1.38 -23.94 -16.83
CA LYS A 141 -1.53 -25.20 -17.56
C LYS A 141 -1.84 -26.33 -16.60
N LYS A 142 -2.77 -27.18 -16.98
CA LYS A 142 -3.08 -28.39 -16.24
C LYS A 142 -1.92 -29.38 -16.36
N LYS A 143 -1.57 -30.00 -15.25
CA LYS A 143 -0.56 -31.05 -15.21
C LYS A 143 -0.99 -32.31 -15.98
#